data_146fbfd85a20b0bfaaa15582e55bdc61
#
_entry.id   146fbfd85a20b0bfaaa15582e55bdc61
#
_cell.length_a   1.000
_cell.length_b   1.000
_cell.length_c   1.000
_cell.angle_alpha   90.00
_cell.angle_beta   90.00
_cell.angle_gamma   90.00
#
_symmetry.space_group_name_H-M   'P 1'
#
loop_
_entity.id
_entity.type
_entity.pdbx_description
1 polymer ?
#
loop_
_entity_poly.entity_id
_entity_poly.type
_entity_poly.pdbx_seq_one_letter_code
_entity_poly.pdbx_strand_id
1 'polypeptide(L)'
;MNHIIDVSTRLRGLRDALDLSVEQIAQDCAVTPEEYTEYESGKKDIPVSFLHRISAKYGVELTALLFGEEPKMQAYFVTRAGKGVKVERTKAYSYQDLAAGFAHRVVSPFIVTVEPIDADKPMTMNSHQGQEFNYVLQGQMEIMVGGKSKILNPGDSIMFDATLPHGMRTTGGETVKFLAIIS
;
A
#
# COMPACT_ATOMS: atom_id res chain seq x y z
N MET A 1 -13.21 -22.67 -13.60
CA MET A 1 -12.15 -21.89 -12.96
C MET A 1 -11.38 -22.84 -12.06
N ASN A 2 -10.07 -22.93 -12.21
CA ASN A 2 -9.30 -23.96 -11.50
C ASN A 2 -8.82 -23.37 -10.18
N HIS A 3 -9.56 -23.56 -9.09
CA HIS A 3 -9.29 -23.00 -7.77
C HIS A 3 -7.87 -23.30 -7.24
N ILE A 4 -7.27 -24.42 -7.66
CA ILE A 4 -5.91 -24.81 -7.26
C ILE A 4 -4.88 -23.82 -7.83
N ILE A 5 -5.01 -23.44 -9.10
CA ILE A 5 -4.11 -22.49 -9.75
C ILE A 5 -4.19 -21.10 -9.09
N ASP A 6 -5.38 -20.69 -8.66
CA ASP A 6 -5.59 -19.41 -8.00
C ASP A 6 -4.90 -19.38 -6.61
N VAL A 7 -5.01 -20.44 -5.81
CA VAL A 7 -4.33 -20.55 -4.51
C VAL A 7 -2.81 -20.64 -4.67
N SER A 8 -2.33 -21.42 -5.64
CA SER A 8 -0.90 -21.54 -5.96
C SER A 8 -0.27 -20.21 -6.36
N THR A 9 -0.98 -19.42 -7.17
CA THR A 9 -0.53 -18.09 -7.58
C THR A 9 -0.45 -17.14 -6.37
N ARG A 10 -1.42 -17.21 -5.46
CA ARG A 10 -1.42 -16.41 -4.22
C ARG A 10 -0.30 -16.80 -3.26
N LEU A 11 -0.01 -18.12 -3.14
CA LEU A 11 1.14 -18.60 -2.34
C LEU A 11 2.46 -18.05 -2.87
N ARG A 12 2.68 -18.10 -4.19
CA ARG A 12 3.87 -17.50 -4.81
C ARG A 12 3.94 -16.01 -4.56
N GLY A 13 2.86 -15.28 -4.78
CA GLY A 13 2.79 -13.84 -4.54
C GLY A 13 3.09 -13.47 -3.09
N LEU A 14 2.63 -14.27 -2.12
CA LEU A 14 2.95 -14.09 -0.70
C LEU A 14 4.45 -14.29 -0.44
N ARG A 15 5.03 -15.40 -0.93
CA ARG A 15 6.46 -15.69 -0.76
C ARG A 15 7.33 -14.57 -1.35
N ASP A 16 7.01 -14.14 -2.57
CA ASP A 16 7.73 -13.04 -3.24
C ASP A 16 7.58 -11.71 -2.48
N ALA A 17 6.40 -11.41 -1.95
CA ALA A 17 6.15 -10.21 -1.17
C ALA A 17 6.92 -10.18 0.17
N LEU A 18 7.17 -11.37 0.75
CA LEU A 18 7.95 -11.53 1.98
C LEU A 18 9.46 -11.68 1.73
N ASP A 19 9.88 -11.71 0.46
CA ASP A 19 11.30 -11.89 0.06
C ASP A 19 11.91 -13.19 0.59
N LEU A 20 11.10 -14.29 0.61
CA LEU A 20 11.50 -15.60 1.12
C LEU A 20 11.96 -16.53 0.01
N SER A 21 12.95 -17.37 0.31
CA SER A 21 13.27 -18.50 -0.56
C SER A 21 12.28 -19.66 -0.38
N VAL A 22 12.25 -20.57 -1.36
CA VAL A 22 11.43 -21.80 -1.27
C VAL A 22 11.83 -22.62 -0.05
N GLU A 23 13.13 -22.71 0.25
CA GLU A 23 13.66 -23.47 1.38
C GLU A 23 13.20 -22.87 2.72
N GLN A 24 13.20 -21.54 2.83
CA GLN A 24 12.78 -20.84 4.06
C GLN A 24 11.31 -21.09 4.37
N ILE A 25 10.42 -20.86 3.39
CA ILE A 25 8.98 -21.02 3.63
C ILE A 25 8.59 -22.49 3.81
N ALA A 26 9.27 -23.42 3.11
CA ALA A 26 9.08 -24.86 3.28
C ALA A 26 9.46 -25.32 4.69
N GLN A 27 10.63 -24.88 5.18
CA GLN A 27 11.08 -25.16 6.54
C GLN A 27 10.12 -24.60 7.58
N ASP A 28 9.68 -23.34 7.43
CA ASP A 28 8.76 -22.65 8.35
C ASP A 28 7.40 -23.35 8.43
N CYS A 29 6.97 -23.97 7.35
CA CYS A 29 5.68 -24.65 7.26
C CYS A 29 5.77 -26.17 7.35
N ALA A 30 6.92 -26.72 7.75
CA ALA A 30 7.14 -28.16 7.96
C ALA A 30 6.75 -29.03 6.74
N VAL A 31 7.23 -28.63 5.56
CA VAL A 31 7.16 -29.40 4.30
C VAL A 31 8.53 -29.40 3.64
N THR A 32 8.75 -30.26 2.63
CA THR A 32 10.01 -30.22 1.86
C THR A 32 9.96 -29.09 0.79
N PRO A 33 11.10 -28.56 0.35
CA PRO A 33 11.16 -27.60 -0.74
C PRO A 33 10.51 -28.10 -2.04
N GLU A 34 10.64 -29.39 -2.33
CA GLU A 34 10.03 -30.05 -3.48
C GLU A 34 8.50 -30.04 -3.36
N GLU A 35 7.98 -30.41 -2.18
CA GLU A 35 6.53 -30.40 -1.91
C GLU A 35 5.96 -28.98 -2.01
N TYR A 36 6.65 -27.98 -1.44
CA TYR A 36 6.24 -26.59 -1.55
C TYR A 36 6.24 -26.12 -3.02
N THR A 37 7.24 -26.50 -3.82
CA THR A 37 7.31 -26.18 -5.25
C THR A 37 6.14 -26.80 -6.04
N GLU A 38 5.71 -28.02 -5.66
CA GLU A 38 4.52 -28.65 -6.25
C GLU A 38 3.24 -27.87 -5.93
N TYR A 39 3.11 -27.34 -4.70
CA TYR A 39 2.01 -26.46 -4.32
C TYR A 39 2.01 -25.16 -5.12
N GLU A 40 3.13 -24.45 -5.20
CA GLU A 40 3.24 -23.21 -6.00
C GLU A 40 3.01 -23.40 -7.49
N SER A 41 3.33 -24.59 -8.03
CA SER A 41 3.13 -24.88 -9.44
C SER A 41 1.70 -25.34 -9.78
N GLY A 42 0.85 -25.55 -8.77
CA GLY A 42 -0.51 -26.07 -8.95
C GLY A 42 -0.56 -27.53 -9.40
N LYS A 43 0.55 -28.27 -9.29
CA LYS A 43 0.65 -29.70 -9.67
C LYS A 43 0.10 -30.62 -8.60
N LYS A 44 0.00 -30.15 -7.38
CA LYS A 44 -0.47 -30.89 -6.21
C LYS A 44 -1.54 -30.12 -5.47
N ASP A 45 -2.55 -30.83 -4.96
CA ASP A 45 -3.56 -30.28 -4.07
C ASP A 45 -2.93 -29.72 -2.81
N ILE A 46 -3.36 -28.51 -2.42
CA ILE A 46 -2.82 -27.79 -1.27
C ILE A 46 -3.73 -28.07 -0.06
N PRO A 47 -3.23 -28.79 0.97
CA PRO A 47 -4.03 -29.07 2.14
C PRO A 47 -4.39 -27.79 2.89
N VAL A 48 -5.63 -27.68 3.36
CA VAL A 48 -6.06 -26.52 4.18
C VAL A 48 -5.22 -26.39 5.44
N SER A 49 -4.76 -27.52 6.02
CA SER A 49 -3.85 -27.53 7.17
C SER A 49 -2.50 -26.88 6.87
N PHE A 50 -1.99 -26.97 5.62
CA PHE A 50 -0.80 -26.26 5.18
C PHE A 50 -1.06 -24.75 5.08
N LEU A 51 -2.16 -24.35 4.44
CA LEU A 51 -2.56 -22.95 4.37
C LEU A 51 -2.78 -22.33 5.76
N HIS A 52 -3.28 -23.12 6.70
CA HIS A 52 -3.42 -22.67 8.09
C HIS A 52 -2.05 -22.42 8.75
N ARG A 53 -1.03 -23.26 8.48
CA ARG A 53 0.35 -23.02 8.98
C ARG A 53 0.94 -21.75 8.39
N ILE A 54 0.76 -21.51 7.07
CA ILE A 54 1.15 -20.26 6.40
C ILE A 54 0.47 -19.06 7.07
N SER A 55 -0.84 -19.13 7.23
CA SER A 55 -1.64 -18.08 7.88
C SER A 55 -1.12 -17.75 9.28
N ALA A 56 -0.93 -18.76 10.12
CA ALA A 56 -0.44 -18.60 11.49
C ALA A 56 1.00 -18.09 11.57
N LYS A 57 1.88 -18.56 10.69
CA LYS A 57 3.31 -18.21 10.69
C LYS A 57 3.56 -16.78 10.22
N TYR A 58 2.86 -16.36 9.16
CA TYR A 58 3.12 -15.08 8.49
C TYR A 58 2.04 -14.02 8.73
N GLY A 59 1.01 -14.32 9.54
CA GLY A 59 -0.04 -13.36 9.87
C GLY A 59 -0.92 -12.97 8.67
N VAL A 60 -1.18 -13.92 7.77
CA VAL A 60 -2.04 -13.74 6.58
C VAL A 60 -3.38 -14.39 6.85
N GLU A 61 -4.48 -13.74 6.50
CA GLU A 61 -5.81 -14.33 6.65
C GLU A 61 -5.98 -15.56 5.74
N LEU A 62 -6.44 -16.67 6.30
CA LEU A 62 -6.68 -17.92 5.57
C LEU A 62 -7.68 -17.72 4.42
N THR A 63 -8.72 -16.93 4.65
CA THR A 63 -9.72 -16.57 3.65
C THR A 63 -9.13 -15.84 2.45
N ALA A 64 -8.12 -15.01 2.66
CA ALA A 64 -7.40 -14.34 1.59
C ALA A 64 -6.65 -15.33 0.70
N LEU A 65 -6.01 -16.35 1.29
CA LEU A 65 -5.35 -17.41 0.55
C LEU A 65 -6.34 -18.28 -0.24
N LEU A 66 -7.49 -18.60 0.36
CA LEU A 66 -8.48 -19.51 -0.24
C LEU A 66 -9.34 -18.83 -1.32
N PHE A 67 -9.83 -17.62 -1.08
CA PHE A 67 -10.92 -17.01 -1.85
C PHE A 67 -10.49 -15.81 -2.71
N GLY A 68 -9.22 -15.41 -2.67
CA GLY A 68 -8.69 -14.42 -3.59
C GLY A 68 -8.85 -12.97 -3.16
N GLU A 69 -9.10 -12.70 -1.91
CA GLU A 69 -8.76 -11.40 -1.34
C GLU A 69 -7.23 -11.27 -1.30
N GLU A 70 -6.70 -10.09 -1.57
CA GLU A 70 -5.25 -9.87 -1.46
C GLU A 70 -4.78 -10.25 -0.05
N PRO A 71 -3.74 -11.12 0.08
CA PRO A 71 -3.23 -11.53 1.38
C PRO A 71 -2.80 -10.31 2.18
N LYS A 72 -3.42 -10.11 3.36
CA LYS A 72 -3.08 -8.99 4.24
C LYS A 72 -2.35 -9.47 5.47
N MET A 73 -1.20 -8.84 5.74
CA MET A 73 -0.40 -9.10 6.93
C MET A 73 -1.02 -8.43 8.16
N GLN A 74 -1.04 -9.11 9.30
CA GLN A 74 -1.60 -8.57 10.55
C GLN A 74 -0.53 -7.98 11.48
N ALA A 75 0.68 -8.55 11.47
CA ALA A 75 1.74 -8.13 12.40
C ALA A 75 2.61 -6.99 11.83
N TYR A 76 3.02 -7.10 10.58
CA TYR A 76 3.80 -6.08 9.87
C TYR A 76 3.63 -6.25 8.36
N PHE A 77 3.86 -5.18 7.62
CA PHE A 77 3.92 -5.20 6.17
C PHE A 77 5.07 -4.31 5.69
N VAL A 78 5.88 -4.80 4.78
CA VAL A 78 7.03 -4.06 4.24
C VAL A 78 6.78 -3.73 2.78
N THR A 79 6.70 -2.44 2.47
CA THR A 79 6.71 -1.96 1.09
C THR A 79 8.12 -1.51 0.74
N ARG A 80 8.76 -2.18 -0.22
CA ARG A 80 10.09 -1.79 -0.71
C ARG A 80 10.01 -0.48 -1.50
N ALA A 81 11.12 0.25 -1.56
CA ALA A 81 11.20 1.53 -2.26
C ALA A 81 10.65 1.43 -3.69
N GLY A 82 9.72 2.31 -4.05
CA GLY A 82 9.07 2.35 -5.35
C GLY A 82 8.06 1.22 -5.65
N LYS A 83 7.77 0.33 -4.69
CA LYS A 83 6.84 -0.80 -4.84
C LYS A 83 5.47 -0.57 -4.20
N GLY A 84 5.16 0.65 -3.78
CA GLY A 84 3.82 1.00 -3.31
C GLY A 84 2.75 0.78 -4.39
N VAL A 85 1.58 0.32 -3.98
CA VAL A 85 0.45 0.08 -4.89
C VAL A 85 -0.09 1.40 -5.40
N LYS A 86 -0.13 1.57 -6.73
CA LYS A 86 -0.72 2.77 -7.35
C LYS A 86 -2.22 2.78 -7.13
N VAL A 87 -2.73 3.90 -6.62
CA VAL A 87 -4.15 4.13 -6.37
C VAL A 87 -4.57 5.41 -7.07
N GLU A 88 -5.58 5.34 -7.92
CA GLU A 88 -6.21 6.50 -8.53
C GLU A 88 -7.32 7.01 -7.60
N ARG A 89 -7.04 8.08 -6.84
CA ARG A 89 -8.06 8.77 -6.02
C ARG A 89 -8.58 10.02 -6.71
N THR A 90 -7.69 10.78 -7.36
CA THR A 90 -8.04 11.97 -8.12
C THR A 90 -7.15 12.05 -9.36
N LYS A 91 -7.61 12.73 -10.41
CA LYS A 91 -6.80 12.97 -11.61
C LYS A 91 -5.64 13.94 -11.40
N ALA A 92 -5.67 14.71 -10.30
CA ALA A 92 -4.68 15.75 -10.00
C ALA A 92 -3.43 15.20 -9.31
N TYR A 93 -3.55 14.05 -8.63
CA TYR A 93 -2.49 13.50 -7.79
C TYR A 93 -2.28 12.01 -8.09
N SER A 94 -1.02 11.60 -8.12
CA SER A 94 -0.64 10.17 -8.14
C SER A 94 -0.38 9.69 -6.72
N TYR A 95 -1.05 8.62 -6.31
CA TYR A 95 -0.91 8.03 -4.98
C TYR A 95 -0.23 6.67 -5.08
N GLN A 96 0.67 6.40 -4.13
CA GLN A 96 1.22 5.07 -3.87
C GLN A 96 0.90 4.66 -2.45
N ASP A 97 0.03 3.66 -2.28
CA ASP A 97 -0.29 3.08 -0.98
C ASP A 97 0.90 2.27 -0.46
N LEU A 98 1.44 2.66 0.70
CA LEU A 98 2.60 2.02 1.30
C LEU A 98 2.23 0.87 2.24
N ALA A 99 0.96 0.68 2.53
CA ALA A 99 0.47 -0.34 3.45
C ALA A 99 -0.72 -1.14 2.91
N ALA A 100 -0.86 -1.24 1.57
CA ALA A 100 -2.00 -1.90 0.92
C ALA A 100 -2.23 -3.33 1.44
N GLY A 101 -1.16 -4.07 1.73
CA GLY A 101 -1.22 -5.43 2.24
C GLY A 101 -1.27 -5.55 3.77
N PHE A 102 -1.50 -4.47 4.53
CA PHE A 102 -1.68 -4.55 5.98
C PHE A 102 -3.17 -4.60 6.35
N ALA A 103 -3.55 -5.60 7.17
CA ALA A 103 -4.93 -5.80 7.62
C ALA A 103 -5.32 -4.80 8.73
N HIS A 104 -6.62 -4.48 8.81
CA HIS A 104 -7.22 -3.68 9.89
C HIS A 104 -6.49 -2.38 10.23
N ARG A 105 -5.84 -1.76 9.24
CA ARG A 105 -5.14 -0.50 9.44
C ARG A 105 -6.11 0.62 9.81
N VAL A 106 -5.75 1.39 10.82
CA VAL A 106 -6.48 2.57 11.27
C VAL A 106 -6.02 3.85 10.56
N VAL A 107 -4.87 3.78 9.88
CA VAL A 107 -4.32 4.86 9.06
C VAL A 107 -3.83 4.32 7.72
N SER A 108 -3.83 5.16 6.71
CA SER A 108 -3.38 4.82 5.36
C SER A 108 -2.21 5.72 4.97
N PRO A 109 -0.97 5.22 4.96
CA PRO A 109 0.20 5.97 4.49
C PRO A 109 0.32 5.91 2.97
N PHE A 110 0.50 7.08 2.33
CA PHE A 110 0.70 7.22 0.90
C PHE A 110 1.94 8.06 0.59
N ILE A 111 2.65 7.73 -0.48
CA ILE A 111 3.44 8.73 -1.20
C ILE A 111 2.53 9.38 -2.22
N VAL A 112 2.38 10.68 -2.10
CA VAL A 112 1.61 11.51 -3.04
C VAL A 112 2.59 12.29 -3.91
N THR A 113 2.36 12.23 -5.21
CA THR A 113 3.10 13.01 -6.20
C THR A 113 2.15 14.01 -6.85
N VAL A 114 2.54 15.27 -6.86
CA VAL A 114 1.83 16.38 -7.50
C VAL A 114 2.71 16.91 -8.62
N GLU A 115 2.23 16.77 -9.85
CA GLU A 115 2.94 17.32 -11.00
C GLU A 115 2.63 18.81 -11.15
N PRO A 116 3.56 19.58 -11.70
CA PRO A 116 3.30 20.99 -12.02
C PRO A 116 2.10 21.13 -12.95
N ILE A 117 1.23 22.05 -12.61
CA ILE A 117 0.10 22.45 -13.45
C ILE A 117 0.21 23.93 -13.78
N ASP A 118 -0.43 24.36 -14.86
CA ASP A 118 -0.46 25.77 -15.22
C ASP A 118 -0.99 26.62 -14.07
N ALA A 119 -0.35 27.74 -13.80
CA ALA A 119 -0.67 28.64 -12.68
C ALA A 119 -2.13 29.14 -12.71
N ASP A 120 -2.72 29.21 -13.89
CA ASP A 120 -4.09 29.68 -14.13
C ASP A 120 -5.15 28.62 -13.81
N LYS A 121 -4.75 27.37 -13.61
CA LYS A 121 -5.71 26.30 -13.26
C LYS A 121 -6.06 26.36 -11.77
N PRO A 122 -7.35 26.26 -11.41
CA PRO A 122 -7.75 26.21 -10.02
C PRO A 122 -7.18 24.96 -9.33
N MET A 123 -6.84 25.11 -8.06
CA MET A 123 -6.45 23.97 -7.22
C MET A 123 -7.62 23.00 -7.07
N THR A 124 -7.36 21.70 -7.28
CA THR A 124 -8.36 20.67 -7.03
C THR A 124 -8.58 20.53 -5.52
N MET A 125 -9.79 20.75 -5.07
CA MET A 125 -10.16 20.63 -3.66
C MET A 125 -10.83 19.30 -3.39
N ASN A 126 -10.46 18.68 -2.26
CA ASN A 126 -11.02 17.44 -1.74
C ASN A 126 -11.52 17.66 -0.30
N SER A 127 -12.30 16.72 0.19
CA SER A 127 -12.61 16.57 1.62
C SER A 127 -12.94 15.11 1.89
N HIS A 128 -12.63 14.63 3.09
CA HIS A 128 -12.99 13.29 3.55
C HIS A 128 -13.06 13.25 5.08
N GLN A 129 -13.61 12.18 5.63
CA GLN A 129 -13.66 12.01 7.08
C GLN A 129 -12.27 11.77 7.65
N GLY A 130 -12.09 12.13 8.93
CA GLY A 130 -10.88 11.89 9.69
C GLY A 130 -9.86 13.03 9.61
N GLN A 131 -8.61 12.69 9.80
CA GLN A 131 -7.49 13.62 9.84
C GLN A 131 -6.45 13.22 8.80
N GLU A 132 -5.69 14.20 8.33
CA GLU A 132 -4.58 13.99 7.42
C GLU A 132 -3.32 14.67 7.96
N PHE A 133 -2.22 13.94 7.94
CA PHE A 133 -0.88 14.43 8.22
C PHE A 133 -0.04 14.36 6.94
N ASN A 134 0.58 15.48 6.57
CA ASN A 134 1.47 15.56 5.42
C ASN A 134 2.88 15.98 5.83
N TYR A 135 3.90 15.30 5.27
CA TYR A 135 5.32 15.63 5.44
C TYR A 135 5.97 15.76 4.06
N VAL A 136 6.50 16.93 3.74
CA VAL A 136 7.08 17.21 2.41
C VAL A 136 8.44 16.55 2.29
N LEU A 137 8.61 15.73 1.25
CA LEU A 137 9.86 15.02 0.95
C LEU A 137 10.68 15.73 -0.14
N GLN A 138 10.00 16.33 -1.13
CA GLN A 138 10.63 16.94 -2.29
C GLN A 138 9.74 18.05 -2.85
N GLY A 139 10.37 19.11 -3.36
CA GLY A 139 9.71 20.25 -4.00
C GLY A 139 9.02 21.17 -2.99
N GLN A 140 8.52 22.31 -3.47
CA GLN A 140 7.79 23.29 -2.65
C GLN A 140 6.29 23.16 -2.92
N MET A 141 5.50 22.98 -1.88
CA MET A 141 4.06 22.73 -1.92
C MET A 141 3.28 23.89 -1.36
N GLU A 142 2.32 24.40 -2.12
CA GLU A 142 1.22 25.18 -1.53
C GLU A 142 0.11 24.22 -1.14
N ILE A 143 -0.30 24.29 0.13
CA ILE A 143 -1.48 23.59 0.64
C ILE A 143 -2.52 24.60 1.07
N MET A 144 -3.77 24.36 0.67
CA MET A 144 -4.94 25.13 1.14
C MET A 144 -5.80 24.22 2.01
N VAL A 145 -6.17 24.69 3.20
CA VAL A 145 -7.08 23.99 4.12
C VAL A 145 -8.08 25.02 4.68
N GLY A 146 -9.37 24.74 4.51
CA GLY A 146 -10.44 25.62 5.01
C GLY A 146 -10.30 27.08 4.53
N GLY A 147 -9.85 27.28 3.29
CA GLY A 147 -9.65 28.61 2.68
C GLY A 147 -8.37 29.33 3.08
N LYS A 148 -7.47 28.69 3.86
CA LYS A 148 -6.18 29.26 4.26
C LYS A 148 -5.04 28.55 3.57
N SER A 149 -4.18 29.28 2.84
CA SER A 149 -3.00 28.74 2.19
C SER A 149 -1.75 28.83 3.06
N LYS A 150 -0.89 27.81 2.92
CA LYS A 150 0.46 27.73 3.46
C LYS A 150 1.43 27.21 2.42
N ILE A 151 2.66 27.72 2.44
CA ILE A 151 3.78 27.17 1.66
C ILE A 151 4.58 26.27 2.57
N LEU A 152 4.83 25.05 2.12
CA LEU A 152 5.64 24.04 2.81
C LEU A 152 6.84 23.68 1.96
N ASN A 153 7.99 23.59 2.59
CA ASN A 153 9.26 23.18 2.00
C ASN A 153 9.61 21.75 2.41
N PRO A 154 10.55 21.07 1.74
CA PRO A 154 11.05 19.78 2.19
C PRO A 154 11.45 19.80 3.67
N GLY A 155 10.93 18.83 4.44
CA GLY A 155 11.09 18.77 5.90
C GLY A 155 9.95 19.39 6.70
N ASP A 156 9.12 20.22 6.10
CA ASP A 156 7.94 20.77 6.77
C ASP A 156 6.80 19.75 6.86
N SER A 157 5.97 19.87 7.87
CA SER A 157 4.78 19.05 8.05
C SER A 157 3.55 19.87 8.44
N ILE A 158 2.39 19.30 8.14
CA ILE A 158 1.09 19.85 8.56
C ILE A 158 0.17 18.71 8.96
N MET A 159 -0.64 18.94 9.99
CA MET A 159 -1.77 18.07 10.35
C MET A 159 -3.05 18.89 10.35
N PHE A 160 -4.12 18.36 9.80
CA PHE A 160 -5.38 19.08 9.69
C PHE A 160 -6.60 18.14 9.76
N ASP A 161 -7.75 18.73 10.02
CA ASP A 161 -9.06 18.10 9.91
C ASP A 161 -9.41 17.98 8.43
N ALA A 162 -9.45 16.75 7.93
CA ALA A 162 -9.69 16.46 6.51
C ALA A 162 -11.16 16.64 6.08
N THR A 163 -12.08 16.90 7.01
CA THR A 163 -13.45 17.29 6.68
C THR A 163 -13.51 18.69 6.07
N LEU A 164 -12.51 19.54 6.33
CA LEU A 164 -12.39 20.84 5.71
C LEU A 164 -11.93 20.69 4.24
N PRO A 165 -12.45 21.50 3.31
CA PRO A 165 -11.96 21.54 1.95
C PRO A 165 -10.45 21.81 1.92
N HIS A 166 -9.71 20.91 1.28
CA HIS A 166 -8.25 21.02 1.19
C HIS A 166 -7.75 20.61 -0.21
N GLY A 167 -6.61 21.14 -0.59
CA GLY A 167 -5.95 20.83 -1.87
C GLY A 167 -4.50 21.26 -1.85
N MET A 168 -3.71 20.70 -2.76
CA MET A 168 -2.29 20.96 -2.87
C MET A 168 -1.93 21.30 -4.33
N ARG A 169 -0.89 22.10 -4.50
CA ARG A 169 -0.23 22.30 -5.81
C ARG A 169 1.24 22.59 -5.63
N THR A 170 1.99 22.47 -6.70
CA THR A 170 3.38 22.89 -6.73
C THR A 170 3.48 24.41 -6.85
N THR A 171 4.53 25.01 -6.30
CA THR A 171 4.79 26.46 -6.43
C THR A 171 6.05 26.79 -7.20
N GLY A 172 6.99 25.88 -7.32
CA GLY A 172 8.31 26.12 -7.94
C GLY A 172 8.48 25.56 -9.35
N GLY A 173 7.41 25.08 -10.00
CA GLY A 173 7.51 24.44 -11.32
C GLY A 173 8.14 23.03 -11.28
N GLU A 174 8.50 22.52 -10.11
CA GLU A 174 9.03 21.19 -9.91
C GLU A 174 7.97 20.26 -9.31
N THR A 175 8.09 18.96 -9.57
CA THR A 175 7.25 17.94 -8.96
C THR A 175 7.40 17.94 -7.44
N VAL A 176 6.30 17.92 -6.73
CA VAL A 176 6.25 17.78 -5.27
C VAL A 176 5.98 16.32 -4.90
N LYS A 177 6.70 15.83 -3.90
CA LYS A 177 6.41 14.55 -3.24
C LYS A 177 6.28 14.74 -1.75
N PHE A 178 5.26 14.14 -1.18
CA PHE A 178 5.05 14.17 0.27
C PHE A 178 4.49 12.84 0.76
N LEU A 179 4.76 12.52 2.03
CA LEU A 179 4.10 11.45 2.76
C LEU A 179 2.78 11.98 3.30
N ALA A 180 1.67 11.34 2.90
CA ALA A 180 0.36 11.58 3.50
C ALA A 180 -0.02 10.39 4.40
N ILE A 181 -0.48 10.67 5.60
CA ILE A 181 -1.06 9.68 6.53
C ILE A 181 -2.51 10.10 6.78
N ILE A 182 -3.44 9.25 6.33
CA ILE A 182 -4.88 9.51 6.34
C ILE A 182 -5.55 8.51 7.28
N SER A 183 -6.33 9.01 8.24
CA SER A 183 -7.14 8.19 9.16
C SER A 183 -8.60 8.11 8.74
#